data_baa4fbedc1dc56a3ade2289781598fd9
#
_entry.id   baa4fbedc1dc56a3ade2289781598fd9
#
_cell.length_a   1.000
_cell.length_b   1.000
_cell.length_c   1.000
_cell.angle_alpha   90.00
_cell.angle_beta   90.00
_cell.angle_gamma   90.00
#
_symmetry.space_group_name_H-M   'P 1'
#
loop_
_entity.id
_entity.type
_entity.pdbx_description
1 polymer ?
#
loop_
_entity_poly.entity_id
_entity_poly.type
_entity_poly.pdbx_seq_one_letter_code
_entity_poly.pdbx_strand_id
1 'polypeptide(L)'
;MSRARIRLTTAAAAAALAVGILPASAYAATAPGAGVGARHHQQQAETIRQIPLQGAVNLRDIGGYRTWTGGQVRQGLVYRSDALSKLTAADVTTVAGLGLKKVVDFRIPMELQYDGADRLPSGLSPTSRPVSDLGLYGTLVGAIGSGDPVTQEQMLGGGRAEAYMRDIYRTFVTSPENRAQFAATLREIADGRQGPVLYHCTSGKDRTGWMSYVLLRALAVPEDTAERDYLASNTFRAAYDAQVRAGLRQSGRMQNPDLLIPLQEVRRDYLDSATAQMEADYGSFYGYLTQGLGLDLRTLAKLQDRMVR
;
A
#
# COMPACT_ATOMS: atom_id res chain seq x y z
N MET A 1 -59.47 16.78 -2.87
CA MET A 1 -58.64 15.55 -2.76
C MET A 1 -57.17 15.92 -3.02
N SER A 2 -56.45 16.26 -1.97
CA SER A 2 -55.07 16.73 -2.02
C SER A 2 -54.13 15.54 -1.84
N ARG A 3 -53.30 15.26 -2.84
CA ARG A 3 -52.25 14.22 -2.73
C ARG A 3 -51.01 14.86 -2.12
N ALA A 4 -50.75 14.56 -0.84
CA ALA A 4 -49.49 14.87 -0.19
C ALA A 4 -48.35 14.06 -0.83
N ARG A 5 -47.40 14.75 -1.47
CA ARG A 5 -46.12 14.14 -1.93
C ARG A 5 -45.16 14.12 -0.73
N ILE A 6 -44.94 12.93 -0.20
CA ILE A 6 -43.89 12.71 0.78
C ILE A 6 -42.57 12.80 0.00
N ARG A 7 -41.80 13.86 0.28
CA ARG A 7 -40.39 13.95 -0.18
C ARG A 7 -39.55 13.16 0.81
N LEU A 8 -39.10 11.97 0.40
CA LEU A 8 -37.99 11.29 1.06
C LEU A 8 -36.70 12.11 0.78
N THR A 9 -36.29 12.86 1.78
CA THR A 9 -34.93 13.41 1.81
C THR A 9 -33.97 12.30 2.25
N THR A 10 -33.33 11.65 1.29
CA THR A 10 -32.17 10.80 1.54
C THR A 10 -31.03 11.69 2.01
N ALA A 11 -30.86 11.83 3.31
CA ALA A 11 -29.63 12.36 3.89
C ALA A 11 -28.53 11.33 3.66
N ALA A 12 -27.74 11.52 2.61
CA ALA A 12 -26.48 10.84 2.44
C ALA A 12 -25.53 11.31 3.53
N ALA A 13 -25.45 10.55 4.63
CA ALA A 13 -24.44 10.77 5.64
C ALA A 13 -23.08 10.39 5.05
N ALA A 14 -22.37 11.37 4.53
CA ALA A 14 -20.95 11.26 4.20
C ALA A 14 -20.23 10.94 5.51
N ALA A 15 -19.85 9.68 5.68
CA ALA A 15 -19.00 9.23 6.77
C ALA A 15 -17.55 9.63 6.45
N ALA A 16 -17.28 10.93 6.51
CA ALA A 16 -15.90 11.39 6.59
C ALA A 16 -15.30 10.81 7.88
N LEU A 17 -14.31 9.92 7.74
CA LEU A 17 -13.43 9.49 8.83
C LEU A 17 -12.52 10.67 9.23
N ALA A 18 -13.10 11.76 9.67
CA ALA A 18 -12.39 12.88 10.25
C ALA A 18 -12.05 12.52 11.70
N VAL A 19 -10.92 11.83 11.89
CA VAL A 19 -10.28 11.75 13.21
C VAL A 19 -9.57 13.09 13.43
N GLY A 20 -10.03 13.86 14.44
CA GLY A 20 -9.45 15.14 14.80
C GLY A 20 -7.94 15.03 15.07
N ILE A 21 -7.20 15.96 14.49
CA ILE A 21 -5.75 16.09 14.64
C ILE A 21 -5.46 16.62 16.04
N LEU A 22 -4.89 15.81 16.91
CA LEU A 22 -4.15 16.29 18.09
C LEU A 22 -2.67 16.39 17.73
N PRO A 23 -1.94 17.44 18.17
CA PRO A 23 -0.54 17.62 17.82
C PRO A 23 0.31 16.50 18.43
N ALA A 24 1.15 15.88 17.61
CA ALA A 24 2.12 14.89 18.04
C ALA A 24 3.21 15.54 18.90
N SER A 25 3.24 15.19 20.20
CA SER A 25 4.37 15.48 21.06
C SER A 25 5.56 14.61 20.68
N ALA A 26 6.70 15.24 20.41
CA ALA A 26 7.95 14.56 20.07
C ALA A 26 8.44 13.71 21.25
N TYR A 27 8.52 12.40 21.07
CA TYR A 27 9.25 11.50 21.97
C TYR A 27 10.69 11.34 21.49
N ALA A 28 11.63 11.87 22.24
CA ALA A 28 13.03 11.57 22.08
C ALA A 28 13.35 10.19 22.70
N ALA A 29 13.77 9.24 21.87
CA ALA A 29 14.25 7.94 22.34
C ALA A 29 15.72 8.03 22.71
N THR A 30 16.06 7.76 23.98
CA THR A 30 17.42 7.57 24.47
C THR A 30 17.92 6.17 24.17
N ALA A 31 19.10 6.06 23.55
CA ALA A 31 19.76 4.80 23.24
C ALA A 31 20.48 4.24 24.47
N PRO A 32 20.49 2.91 24.70
CA PRO A 32 21.40 2.26 25.68
C PRO A 32 22.72 1.86 25.02
N GLY A 33 23.78 1.95 25.84
CA GLY A 33 25.18 1.88 25.49
C GLY A 33 25.69 0.53 24.98
N ALA A 34 26.89 0.65 24.42
CA ALA A 34 27.65 -0.38 23.73
C ALA A 34 28.21 -1.48 24.68
N GLY A 35 28.04 -2.75 24.26
CA GLY A 35 28.76 -3.91 24.75
C GLY A 35 29.64 -4.48 23.62
N VAL A 36 30.92 -4.67 23.93
CA VAL A 36 31.98 -5.12 23.02
C VAL A 36 31.95 -6.65 22.86
N GLY A 37 32.06 -7.12 21.62
CA GLY A 37 32.70 -8.39 21.29
C GLY A 37 31.82 -9.52 20.79
N ALA A 38 31.68 -9.60 19.49
CA ALA A 38 31.75 -10.85 18.68
C ALA A 38 31.69 -10.45 17.19
N ARG A 39 32.77 -10.71 16.45
CA ARG A 39 32.82 -10.53 15.00
C ARG A 39 32.02 -11.63 14.33
N HIS A 40 30.71 -11.54 14.35
CA HIS A 40 29.85 -12.14 13.34
C HIS A 40 29.70 -11.09 12.23
N HIS A 41 29.76 -11.52 10.97
CA HIS A 41 29.32 -10.73 9.84
C HIS A 41 27.85 -10.34 10.08
N GLN A 42 27.62 -9.27 10.85
CA GLN A 42 26.36 -8.58 10.86
C GLN A 42 26.21 -7.95 9.49
N GLN A 43 25.45 -8.63 8.61
CA GLN A 43 24.76 -7.93 7.55
C GLN A 43 24.03 -6.78 8.24
N GLN A 44 24.55 -5.55 8.06
CA GLN A 44 23.85 -4.36 8.52
C GLN A 44 22.45 -4.45 7.95
N ALA A 45 21.45 -4.56 8.82
CA ALA A 45 20.06 -4.56 8.40
C ALA A 45 19.86 -3.31 7.56
N GLU A 46 19.55 -3.49 6.28
CA GLU A 46 19.34 -2.40 5.35
C GLU A 46 18.18 -1.54 5.89
N THR A 47 18.46 -0.29 6.17
CA THR A 47 17.47 0.60 6.79
C THR A 47 16.42 0.98 5.77
N ILE A 48 15.16 0.65 6.06
CA ILE A 48 14.01 1.07 5.26
C ILE A 48 13.87 2.59 5.36
N ARG A 49 13.81 3.26 4.23
CA ARG A 49 13.89 4.71 4.13
C ARG A 49 12.53 5.38 4.14
N GLN A 50 11.86 5.37 5.29
CA GLN A 50 10.62 6.11 5.50
C GLN A 50 10.86 7.62 5.32
N ILE A 51 9.90 8.29 4.68
CA ILE A 51 9.81 9.74 4.57
C ILE A 51 8.60 10.16 5.40
N PRO A 52 8.79 10.71 6.59
CA PRO A 52 7.70 11.05 7.49
C PRO A 52 6.82 12.16 6.91
N LEU A 53 5.52 11.91 6.83
CA LEU A 53 4.48 12.89 6.50
C LEU A 53 3.39 12.85 7.57
N GLN A 54 2.62 13.94 7.68
CA GLN A 54 1.47 14.01 8.59
C GLN A 54 0.23 13.34 7.99
N GLY A 55 0.01 13.53 6.70
CA GLY A 55 -1.18 13.05 5.99
C GLY A 55 -1.01 11.71 5.28
N ALA A 56 0.20 11.13 5.25
CA ALA A 56 0.49 9.80 4.73
C ALA A 56 1.59 9.17 5.57
N VAL A 57 1.34 7.99 6.10
CA VAL A 57 2.23 7.37 7.10
C VAL A 57 3.12 6.26 6.53
N ASN A 58 2.87 5.84 5.29
CA ASN A 58 3.52 4.68 4.67
C ASN A 58 4.43 5.06 3.49
N LEU A 59 4.77 6.37 3.35
CA LEU A 59 5.66 6.85 2.29
C LEU A 59 7.11 6.43 2.55
N ARG A 60 7.74 5.82 1.55
CA ARG A 60 9.16 5.47 1.56
C ARG A 60 9.78 5.33 0.18
N ASP A 61 11.09 5.53 0.11
CA ASP A 61 11.95 5.19 -1.02
C ASP A 61 12.24 3.68 -0.99
N ILE A 62 12.03 2.98 -2.10
CA ILE A 62 12.32 1.54 -2.22
C ILE A 62 13.77 1.24 -2.66
N GLY A 63 14.63 2.26 -2.76
CA GLY A 63 16.05 2.09 -3.06
C GLY A 63 16.89 1.73 -1.84
N GLY A 64 18.15 1.38 -2.08
CA GLY A 64 19.14 1.07 -1.05
C GLY A 64 19.35 -0.41 -0.78
N TYR A 65 18.47 -1.28 -1.23
CA TYR A 65 18.59 -2.73 -1.04
C TYR A 65 19.67 -3.34 -1.90
N ARG A 66 20.44 -4.29 -1.33
CA ARG A 66 21.43 -5.07 -2.07
C ARG A 66 20.78 -6.11 -2.95
N THR A 67 21.41 -6.42 -4.08
CA THR A 67 20.98 -7.47 -5.00
C THR A 67 21.87 -8.71 -4.88
N TRP A 68 21.37 -9.87 -5.30
CA TRP A 68 22.15 -11.11 -5.39
C TRP A 68 23.39 -10.97 -6.28
N THR A 69 23.34 -10.05 -7.25
CA THR A 69 24.42 -9.80 -8.21
C THR A 69 25.52 -8.89 -7.67
N GLY A 70 25.40 -8.48 -6.40
CA GLY A 70 26.37 -7.59 -5.74
C GLY A 70 26.11 -6.10 -5.95
N GLY A 71 25.11 -5.73 -6.75
CA GLY A 71 24.67 -4.35 -6.94
C GLY A 71 23.81 -3.81 -5.77
N GLN A 72 23.32 -2.59 -5.95
CA GLN A 72 22.41 -1.95 -5.00
C GLN A 72 21.31 -1.20 -5.77
N VAL A 73 20.06 -1.33 -5.32
CA VAL A 73 18.93 -0.58 -5.88
C VAL A 73 19.16 0.92 -5.65
N ARG A 74 19.08 1.71 -6.71
CA ARG A 74 19.29 3.17 -6.67
C ARG A 74 18.16 3.82 -5.86
N GLN A 75 18.54 4.79 -5.06
CA GLN A 75 17.63 5.62 -4.27
C GLN A 75 17.12 6.81 -5.09
N GLY A 76 15.99 7.37 -4.68
CA GLY A 76 15.44 8.59 -5.28
C GLY A 76 14.75 8.37 -6.64
N LEU A 77 14.53 7.12 -7.06
CA LEU A 77 13.92 6.80 -8.35
C LEU A 77 12.49 6.27 -8.23
N VAL A 78 12.21 5.51 -7.18
CA VAL A 78 10.88 4.92 -7.00
C VAL A 78 10.48 5.00 -5.53
N TYR A 79 9.26 5.48 -5.31
CA TYR A 79 8.65 5.64 -4.00
C TYR A 79 7.33 4.87 -3.95
N ARG A 80 6.97 4.43 -2.75
CA ARG A 80 5.66 3.84 -2.45
C ARG A 80 4.99 4.59 -1.32
N SER A 81 3.65 4.67 -1.32
CA SER A 81 2.90 5.38 -0.28
C SER A 81 1.51 4.78 -0.06
N ASP A 82 0.85 5.19 1.02
CA ASP A 82 -0.59 5.23 1.17
C ASP A 82 -1.19 6.44 0.43
N ALA A 83 -2.52 6.60 0.48
CA ALA A 83 -3.23 7.65 -0.24
C ALA A 83 -2.73 9.06 0.14
N LEU A 84 -2.60 9.91 -0.86
CA LEU A 84 -2.06 11.26 -0.73
C LEU A 84 -3.18 12.32 -0.55
N SER A 85 -4.43 11.89 -0.37
CA SER A 85 -5.60 12.78 -0.26
C SER A 85 -5.59 13.65 1.00
N LYS A 86 -4.89 13.22 2.06
CA LYS A 86 -4.84 13.91 3.36
C LYS A 86 -3.55 14.70 3.59
N LEU A 87 -2.71 14.89 2.56
CA LEU A 87 -1.47 15.64 2.70
C LEU A 87 -1.73 17.07 3.21
N THR A 88 -0.95 17.49 4.19
CA THR A 88 -0.90 18.90 4.63
C THR A 88 -0.10 19.74 3.64
N ALA A 89 -0.11 21.07 3.78
CA ALA A 89 0.71 21.95 2.94
C ALA A 89 2.21 21.66 3.12
N ALA A 90 2.63 21.32 4.34
CA ALA A 90 4.02 20.92 4.63
C ALA A 90 4.37 19.59 3.94
N ASP A 91 3.46 18.61 3.96
CA ASP A 91 3.65 17.34 3.26
C ASP A 91 3.78 17.55 1.75
N VAL A 92 2.92 18.40 1.16
CA VAL A 92 2.99 18.73 -0.28
C VAL A 92 4.35 19.33 -0.63
N THR A 93 4.91 20.19 0.24
CA THR A 93 6.26 20.74 0.06
C THR A 93 7.32 19.64 0.12
N THR A 94 7.20 18.71 1.08
CA THR A 94 8.11 17.56 1.19
C THR A 94 8.04 16.67 -0.06
N VAL A 95 6.83 16.36 -0.54
CA VAL A 95 6.62 15.56 -1.76
C VAL A 95 7.16 16.28 -3.00
N ALA A 96 7.02 17.61 -3.08
CA ALA A 96 7.63 18.40 -4.16
C ALA A 96 9.15 18.25 -4.21
N GLY A 97 9.79 18.18 -3.02
CA GLY A 97 11.24 17.95 -2.88
C GLY A 97 11.74 16.61 -3.39
N LEU A 98 10.84 15.60 -3.56
CA LEU A 98 11.20 14.30 -4.14
C LEU A 98 11.42 14.36 -5.67
N GLY A 99 11.08 15.45 -6.32
CA GLY A 99 11.26 15.64 -7.75
C GLY A 99 10.43 14.69 -8.62
N LEU A 100 9.31 14.20 -8.08
CA LEU A 100 8.44 13.25 -8.77
C LEU A 100 8.01 13.76 -10.14
N LYS A 101 7.98 12.88 -11.11
CA LYS A 101 7.48 13.12 -12.47
C LYS A 101 6.23 12.32 -12.77
N LYS A 102 5.97 11.31 -11.96
CA LYS A 102 4.82 10.43 -12.13
C LYS A 102 4.26 9.99 -10.78
N VAL A 103 2.95 10.01 -10.67
CA VAL A 103 2.22 9.38 -9.58
C VAL A 103 1.26 8.35 -10.19
N VAL A 104 1.26 7.14 -9.68
CA VAL A 104 0.36 6.05 -10.10
C VAL A 104 -0.57 5.71 -8.95
N ASP A 105 -1.87 5.78 -9.19
CA ASP A 105 -2.91 5.50 -8.20
C ASP A 105 -3.61 4.18 -8.53
N PHE A 106 -3.46 3.18 -7.65
CA PHE A 106 -4.10 1.86 -7.78
C PHE A 106 -5.51 1.80 -7.18
N ARG A 107 -6.01 2.92 -6.61
CA ARG A 107 -7.35 2.96 -6.02
C ARG A 107 -8.44 2.79 -7.06
N ILE A 108 -9.51 2.09 -6.66
CA ILE A 108 -10.73 1.99 -7.44
C ILE A 108 -11.59 3.26 -7.29
N PRO A 109 -12.55 3.53 -8.20
CA PRO A 109 -13.37 4.75 -8.13
C PRO A 109 -14.11 4.95 -6.81
N MET A 110 -14.54 3.86 -6.16
CA MET A 110 -15.22 3.95 -4.86
C MET A 110 -14.29 4.52 -3.78
N GLU A 111 -13.04 4.10 -3.73
CA GLU A 111 -12.06 4.63 -2.78
C GLU A 111 -11.83 6.14 -2.99
N LEU A 112 -11.73 6.57 -4.25
CA LEU A 112 -11.62 8.00 -4.58
C LEU A 112 -12.85 8.81 -4.16
N GLN A 113 -14.04 8.22 -4.26
CA GLN A 113 -15.29 8.88 -3.84
C GLN A 113 -15.32 9.14 -2.33
N TYR A 114 -14.79 8.24 -1.50
CA TYR A 114 -14.83 8.34 -0.05
C TYR A 114 -13.58 9.01 0.54
N ASP A 115 -12.39 8.70 0.02
CA ASP A 115 -11.12 9.21 0.55
C ASP A 115 -10.69 10.54 -0.10
N GLY A 116 -11.30 10.90 -1.23
CA GLY A 116 -10.96 12.09 -2.00
C GLY A 116 -9.76 11.93 -2.93
N ALA A 117 -9.59 12.92 -3.80
CA ALA A 117 -8.46 12.99 -4.74
C ALA A 117 -7.16 13.31 -4.00
N ASP A 118 -6.03 12.91 -4.60
CA ASP A 118 -4.71 13.23 -4.07
C ASP A 118 -4.44 14.74 -4.06
N ARG A 119 -3.77 15.19 -3.02
CA ARG A 119 -3.26 16.56 -2.88
C ARG A 119 -1.79 16.59 -3.29
N LEU A 120 -1.54 16.82 -4.56
CA LEU A 120 -0.20 16.78 -5.15
C LEU A 120 0.39 18.18 -5.34
N PRO A 121 1.73 18.29 -5.45
CA PRO A 121 2.38 19.51 -5.92
C PRO A 121 1.85 19.93 -7.28
N SER A 122 1.85 21.26 -7.53
CA SER A 122 1.41 21.82 -8.83
C SER A 122 2.15 21.17 -10.00
N GLY A 123 1.42 20.85 -11.06
CA GLY A 123 1.96 20.20 -12.25
C GLY A 123 2.04 18.68 -12.20
N LEU A 124 1.70 18.05 -11.05
CA LEU A 124 1.54 16.61 -10.95
C LEU A 124 0.06 16.24 -10.94
N SER A 125 -0.25 15.17 -11.68
CA SER A 125 -1.57 14.53 -11.65
C SER A 125 -1.40 13.02 -11.54
N PRO A 126 -2.27 12.31 -10.81
CA PRO A 126 -2.17 10.87 -10.70
C PRO A 126 -2.60 10.21 -12.01
N THR A 127 -1.90 9.16 -12.40
CA THR A 127 -2.35 8.23 -13.43
C THR A 127 -3.17 7.13 -12.76
N SER A 128 -4.46 7.07 -13.06
CA SER A 128 -5.35 6.05 -12.55
C SER A 128 -5.01 4.69 -13.16
N ARG A 129 -4.73 3.71 -12.30
CA ARG A 129 -4.48 2.31 -12.63
C ARG A 129 -5.22 1.41 -11.62
N PRO A 130 -6.54 1.40 -11.64
CA PRO A 130 -7.31 0.72 -10.62
C PRO A 130 -6.99 -0.78 -10.60
N VAL A 131 -6.65 -1.28 -9.41
CA VAL A 131 -6.47 -2.70 -9.11
C VAL A 131 -7.60 -3.12 -8.20
N SER A 132 -8.37 -4.12 -8.62
CA SER A 132 -9.55 -4.61 -7.89
C SER A 132 -9.16 -5.12 -6.49
N ASP A 133 -10.01 -4.79 -5.53
CA ASP A 133 -9.98 -5.27 -4.15
C ASP A 133 -11.11 -6.28 -3.87
N LEU A 134 -11.71 -6.84 -4.92
CA LEU A 134 -12.89 -7.74 -4.85
C LEU A 134 -14.09 -7.12 -4.13
N GLY A 135 -14.19 -5.79 -4.02
CA GLY A 135 -15.26 -5.11 -3.30
C GLY A 135 -15.01 -4.98 -1.79
N LEU A 136 -13.79 -5.23 -1.32
CA LEU A 136 -13.43 -5.08 0.10
C LEU A 136 -13.79 -3.72 0.65
N TYR A 137 -13.51 -2.65 -0.10
CA TYR A 137 -13.80 -1.29 0.37
C TYR A 137 -15.30 -1.09 0.62
N GLY A 138 -16.15 -1.59 -0.28
CA GLY A 138 -17.60 -1.57 -0.10
C GLY A 138 -18.09 -2.40 1.09
N THR A 139 -17.50 -3.59 1.28
CA THR A 139 -17.76 -4.45 2.43
C THR A 139 -17.41 -3.74 3.74
N LEU A 140 -16.26 -3.08 3.80
CA LEU A 140 -15.79 -2.34 4.96
C LEU A 140 -16.71 -1.16 5.28
N VAL A 141 -17.08 -0.35 4.27
CA VAL A 141 -18.02 0.76 4.42
C VAL A 141 -19.39 0.27 4.90
N GLY A 142 -19.87 -0.87 4.36
CA GLY A 142 -21.14 -1.48 4.77
C GLY A 142 -21.10 -1.97 6.22
N ALA A 143 -20.03 -2.67 6.62
CA ALA A 143 -19.88 -3.16 7.99
C ALA A 143 -19.83 -2.02 9.02
N ILE A 144 -18.99 -1.01 8.78
CA ILE A 144 -18.91 0.17 9.67
C ILE A 144 -20.21 0.97 9.67
N GLY A 145 -20.80 1.15 8.48
CA GLY A 145 -22.03 1.91 8.28
C GLY A 145 -23.27 1.27 8.93
N SER A 146 -23.28 -0.06 9.11
CA SER A 146 -24.37 -0.76 9.77
C SER A 146 -24.56 -0.33 11.23
N GLY A 147 -23.45 -0.01 11.92
CA GLY A 147 -23.46 0.26 13.36
C GLY A 147 -23.92 -0.93 14.22
N ASP A 148 -24.17 -2.09 13.59
CA ASP A 148 -24.67 -3.30 14.23
C ASP A 148 -23.56 -4.32 14.46
N PRO A 149 -23.23 -4.65 15.73
CA PRO A 149 -22.15 -5.58 16.05
C PRO A 149 -22.35 -7.00 15.46
N VAL A 150 -23.61 -7.46 15.33
CA VAL A 150 -23.92 -8.78 14.79
C VAL A 150 -23.59 -8.80 13.28
N THR A 151 -24.03 -7.79 12.55
CA THR A 151 -23.71 -7.64 11.12
C THR A 151 -22.19 -7.52 10.90
N GLN A 152 -21.51 -6.74 11.74
CA GLN A 152 -20.04 -6.56 11.67
C GLN A 152 -19.31 -7.90 11.88
N GLU A 153 -19.70 -8.66 12.88
CA GLU A 153 -19.15 -10.01 13.13
C GLU A 153 -19.45 -10.98 11.98
N GLN A 154 -20.67 -10.93 11.43
CA GLN A 154 -21.04 -11.75 10.28
C GLN A 154 -20.24 -11.40 9.02
N MET A 155 -19.90 -10.14 8.81
CA MET A 155 -19.15 -9.70 7.64
C MET A 155 -17.64 -9.90 7.76
N LEU A 156 -17.08 -9.67 8.94
CA LEU A 156 -15.62 -9.59 9.14
C LEU A 156 -15.05 -10.62 10.10
N GLY A 157 -15.86 -11.17 11.01
CA GLY A 157 -15.43 -12.12 12.05
C GLY A 157 -15.26 -13.54 11.56
N GLY A 158 -14.86 -14.46 12.48
CA GLY A 158 -14.74 -15.89 12.21
C GLY A 158 -13.73 -16.22 11.11
N GLY A 159 -12.67 -15.42 10.93
CA GLY A 159 -11.64 -15.64 9.90
C GLY A 159 -12.03 -15.18 8.49
N ARG A 160 -13.19 -14.52 8.31
CA ARG A 160 -13.65 -14.05 6.99
C ARG A 160 -12.77 -12.92 6.44
N ALA A 161 -12.37 -12.00 7.30
CA ALA A 161 -11.48 -10.91 6.90
C ALA A 161 -10.14 -11.44 6.38
N GLU A 162 -9.54 -12.43 7.07
CA GLU A 162 -8.32 -13.09 6.64
C GLU A 162 -8.49 -13.86 5.32
N ALA A 163 -9.59 -14.61 5.20
CA ALA A 163 -9.89 -15.35 3.97
C ALA A 163 -10.04 -14.40 2.79
N TYR A 164 -10.74 -13.29 2.99
CA TYR A 164 -10.94 -12.25 1.98
C TYR A 164 -9.63 -11.61 1.53
N MET A 165 -8.74 -11.31 2.49
CA MET A 165 -7.41 -10.80 2.16
C MET A 165 -6.62 -11.80 1.30
N ARG A 166 -6.60 -13.09 1.65
CA ARG A 166 -5.94 -14.10 0.82
C ARG A 166 -6.50 -14.18 -0.60
N ASP A 167 -7.82 -14.06 -0.74
CA ASP A 167 -8.46 -14.06 -2.06
C ASP A 167 -8.07 -12.81 -2.88
N ILE A 168 -8.03 -11.63 -2.25
CA ILE A 168 -7.54 -10.40 -2.90
C ILE A 168 -6.11 -10.60 -3.42
N TYR A 169 -5.21 -11.17 -2.61
CA TYR A 169 -3.83 -11.40 -3.02
C TYR A 169 -3.73 -12.40 -4.18
N ARG A 170 -4.55 -13.45 -4.21
CA ARG A 170 -4.63 -14.34 -5.38
C ARG A 170 -5.05 -13.59 -6.65
N THR A 171 -5.97 -12.61 -6.55
CA THR A 171 -6.39 -11.84 -7.72
C THR A 171 -5.32 -10.92 -8.29
N PHE A 172 -4.31 -10.53 -7.51
CA PHE A 172 -3.16 -9.80 -8.06
C PHE A 172 -2.41 -10.62 -9.11
N VAL A 173 -2.54 -11.94 -9.03
CA VAL A 173 -1.93 -12.91 -9.93
C VAL A 173 -2.90 -13.41 -10.99
N THR A 174 -4.14 -13.73 -10.61
CA THR A 174 -5.10 -14.39 -11.52
C THR A 174 -5.86 -13.42 -12.42
N SER A 175 -6.17 -12.17 -11.96
CA SER A 175 -6.90 -11.20 -12.78
C SER A 175 -6.00 -10.60 -13.87
N PRO A 176 -6.36 -10.74 -15.16
CA PRO A 176 -5.66 -10.09 -16.26
C PRO A 176 -5.64 -8.56 -16.13
N GLU A 177 -6.73 -7.96 -15.64
CA GLU A 177 -6.87 -6.53 -15.43
C GLU A 177 -5.88 -6.03 -14.38
N ASN A 178 -5.80 -6.71 -13.23
CA ASN A 178 -4.87 -6.37 -12.16
C ASN A 178 -3.42 -6.49 -12.65
N ARG A 179 -3.08 -7.60 -13.32
CA ARG A 179 -1.74 -7.80 -13.90
C ARG A 179 -1.37 -6.72 -14.89
N ALA A 180 -2.31 -6.29 -15.73
CA ALA A 180 -2.08 -5.22 -16.71
C ALA A 180 -1.66 -3.91 -16.04
N GLN A 181 -2.26 -3.55 -14.87
CA GLN A 181 -1.91 -2.33 -14.14
C GLN A 181 -0.49 -2.41 -13.52
N PHE A 182 -0.15 -3.55 -12.94
CA PHE A 182 1.22 -3.77 -12.41
C PHE A 182 2.25 -3.78 -13.54
N ALA A 183 1.99 -4.49 -14.63
CA ALA A 183 2.86 -4.54 -15.79
C ALA A 183 3.09 -3.15 -16.43
N ALA A 184 2.03 -2.35 -16.57
CA ALA A 184 2.14 -0.99 -17.07
C ALA A 184 3.01 -0.12 -16.16
N THR A 185 2.90 -0.30 -14.84
CA THR A 185 3.73 0.43 -13.86
C THR A 185 5.19 0.02 -13.95
N LEU A 186 5.48 -1.28 -14.08
CA LEU A 186 6.85 -1.79 -14.27
C LEU A 186 7.49 -1.28 -15.57
N ARG A 187 6.73 -1.28 -16.69
CA ARG A 187 7.20 -0.73 -17.97
C ARG A 187 7.50 0.75 -17.88
N GLU A 188 6.70 1.51 -17.15
CA GLU A 188 6.91 2.95 -16.94
C GLU A 188 8.16 3.22 -16.11
N ILE A 189 8.37 2.43 -15.04
CA ILE A 189 9.60 2.49 -14.25
C ILE A 189 10.81 2.11 -15.13
N ALA A 190 10.71 1.08 -15.97
CA ALA A 190 11.78 0.67 -16.88
C ALA A 190 12.13 1.73 -17.93
N ASP A 191 11.13 2.42 -18.47
CA ASP A 191 11.33 3.45 -19.51
C ASP A 191 12.16 4.64 -19.01
N GLY A 192 11.95 5.05 -17.77
CA GLY A 192 12.82 6.01 -17.08
C GLY A 192 12.83 7.43 -17.60
N ARG A 193 12.25 7.70 -18.77
CA ARG A 193 12.32 9.01 -19.42
C ARG A 193 11.70 10.14 -18.61
N GLN A 194 10.76 9.81 -17.76
CA GLN A 194 10.00 10.78 -16.96
C GLN A 194 10.61 11.09 -15.58
N GLY A 195 11.66 10.37 -15.14
CA GLY A 195 12.27 10.60 -13.83
C GLY A 195 11.64 9.77 -12.68
N PRO A 196 11.64 10.29 -11.43
CA PRO A 196 11.16 9.53 -10.28
C PRO A 196 9.64 9.26 -10.31
N VAL A 197 9.25 8.05 -9.88
CA VAL A 197 7.87 7.56 -9.86
C VAL A 197 7.45 7.26 -8.42
N LEU A 198 6.23 7.67 -8.05
CA LEU A 198 5.55 7.21 -6.85
C LEU A 198 4.33 6.39 -7.25
N TYR A 199 4.10 5.26 -6.59
CA TYR A 199 2.85 4.53 -6.71
C TYR A 199 2.22 4.30 -5.33
N HIS A 200 0.89 4.28 -5.29
CA HIS A 200 0.15 4.12 -4.04
C HIS A 200 -1.21 3.45 -4.27
N CYS A 201 -1.85 3.06 -3.16
CA CYS A 201 -3.27 2.75 -3.06
C CYS A 201 -3.84 3.43 -1.81
N THR A 202 -4.94 2.96 -1.24
CA THR A 202 -5.53 3.58 -0.04
C THR A 202 -4.60 3.45 1.18
N SER A 203 -4.18 2.25 1.55
CA SER A 203 -3.32 2.01 2.71
C SER A 203 -1.84 1.86 2.37
N GLY A 204 -1.49 1.80 1.08
CA GLY A 204 -0.11 1.63 0.63
C GLY A 204 0.53 0.30 1.03
N LYS A 205 -0.26 -0.69 1.46
CA LYS A 205 0.25 -1.95 2.02
C LYS A 205 0.06 -3.16 1.11
N ASP A 206 -1.14 -3.34 0.49
CA ASP A 206 -1.51 -4.55 -0.28
C ASP A 206 -1.13 -4.43 -1.76
N ARG A 207 -1.92 -3.74 -2.59
CA ARG A 207 -1.65 -3.50 -4.02
C ARG A 207 -0.27 -2.87 -4.23
N THR A 208 0.02 -1.84 -3.46
CA THR A 208 1.32 -1.16 -3.41
C THR A 208 2.41 -2.09 -2.89
N GLY A 209 2.09 -2.93 -1.91
CA GLY A 209 3.00 -3.92 -1.34
C GLY A 209 3.39 -5.01 -2.34
N TRP A 210 2.40 -5.58 -3.03
CA TRP A 210 2.64 -6.55 -4.10
C TRP A 210 3.47 -5.96 -5.23
N MET A 211 3.12 -4.75 -5.70
CA MET A 211 3.90 -4.04 -6.71
C MET A 211 5.36 -3.87 -6.29
N SER A 212 5.63 -3.48 -5.03
CA SER A 212 6.99 -3.31 -4.51
C SER A 212 7.73 -4.64 -4.39
N TYR A 213 7.05 -5.68 -3.89
CA TYR A 213 7.62 -7.03 -3.80
C TYR A 213 8.06 -7.54 -5.17
N VAL A 214 7.16 -7.45 -6.17
CA VAL A 214 7.47 -7.87 -7.54
C VAL A 214 8.62 -7.05 -8.14
N LEU A 215 8.62 -5.73 -7.96
CA LEU A 215 9.71 -4.88 -8.46
C LEU A 215 11.05 -5.22 -7.81
N LEU A 216 11.12 -5.30 -6.49
CA LEU A 216 12.37 -5.63 -5.78
C LEU A 216 12.91 -7.00 -6.19
N ARG A 217 12.04 -8.02 -6.31
CA ARG A 217 12.42 -9.34 -6.80
C ARG A 217 12.90 -9.31 -8.25
N ALA A 218 12.24 -8.53 -9.14
CA ALA A 218 12.67 -8.32 -10.52
C ALA A 218 14.04 -7.62 -10.62
N LEU A 219 14.42 -6.85 -9.59
CA LEU A 219 15.75 -6.23 -9.46
C LEU A 219 16.79 -7.15 -8.79
N ALA A 220 16.47 -8.42 -8.61
CA ALA A 220 17.32 -9.41 -7.97
C ALA A 220 17.60 -9.12 -6.47
N VAL A 221 16.74 -8.39 -5.80
CA VAL A 221 16.77 -8.26 -4.33
C VAL A 221 16.35 -9.61 -3.71
N PRO A 222 17.04 -10.07 -2.64
CA PRO A 222 16.65 -11.29 -1.94
C PRO A 222 15.20 -11.27 -1.47
N GLU A 223 14.56 -12.44 -1.51
CA GLU A 223 13.14 -12.57 -1.18
C GLU A 223 12.81 -12.10 0.22
N ASP A 224 13.58 -12.54 1.20
CA ASP A 224 13.46 -12.14 2.59
C ASP A 224 13.59 -10.63 2.80
N THR A 225 14.40 -9.96 1.98
CA THR A 225 14.55 -8.50 1.98
C THR A 225 13.32 -7.81 1.39
N ALA A 226 12.80 -8.30 0.27
CA ALA A 226 11.58 -7.78 -0.34
C ALA A 226 10.36 -7.98 0.59
N GLU A 227 10.31 -9.12 1.28
CA GLU A 227 9.29 -9.41 2.28
C GLU A 227 9.41 -8.49 3.51
N ARG A 228 10.63 -8.20 3.99
CA ARG A 228 10.82 -7.22 5.09
C ARG A 228 10.31 -5.83 4.73
N ASP A 229 10.52 -5.35 3.48
CA ASP A 229 9.92 -4.09 3.03
C ASP A 229 8.39 -4.17 3.03
N TYR A 230 7.82 -5.27 2.56
CA TYR A 230 6.37 -5.48 2.58
C TYR A 230 5.80 -5.41 4.00
N LEU A 231 6.37 -6.17 4.93
CA LEU A 231 5.94 -6.26 6.33
C LEU A 231 6.16 -4.95 7.12
N ALA A 232 7.09 -4.10 6.70
CA ALA A 232 7.35 -2.82 7.36
C ALA A 232 6.14 -1.88 7.36
N SER A 233 5.17 -2.08 6.46
CA SER A 233 3.92 -1.35 6.46
C SER A 233 3.18 -1.46 7.80
N ASN A 234 3.27 -2.61 8.50
CA ASN A 234 2.66 -2.79 9.81
C ASN A 234 3.25 -1.82 10.85
N THR A 235 4.57 -1.63 10.84
CA THR A 235 5.25 -0.71 11.74
C THR A 235 4.85 0.75 11.45
N PHE A 236 4.88 1.14 10.19
CA PHE A 236 4.61 2.54 9.81
C PHE A 236 3.15 2.95 10.02
N ARG A 237 2.23 2.00 9.88
CA ARG A 237 0.80 2.24 10.03
C ARG A 237 0.25 2.01 11.43
N ALA A 238 1.00 1.36 12.32
CA ALA A 238 0.52 0.89 13.63
C ALA A 238 -0.24 1.97 14.42
N ALA A 239 0.33 3.17 14.55
CA ALA A 239 -0.27 4.27 15.31
C ALA A 239 -1.55 4.80 14.62
N TYR A 240 -1.52 4.97 13.31
CA TYR A 240 -2.67 5.42 12.52
C TYR A 240 -3.83 4.42 12.61
N ASP A 241 -3.55 3.13 12.41
CA ASP A 241 -4.57 2.08 12.43
C ASP A 241 -5.17 1.89 13.83
N ALA A 242 -4.36 2.04 14.88
CA ALA A 242 -4.86 2.06 16.27
C ALA A 242 -5.77 3.27 16.53
N GLN A 243 -5.43 4.46 16.02
CA GLN A 243 -6.29 5.64 16.10
C GLN A 243 -7.64 5.44 15.40
N VAL A 244 -7.64 4.84 14.20
CA VAL A 244 -8.87 4.52 13.47
C VAL A 244 -9.77 3.62 14.31
N ARG A 245 -9.23 2.52 14.88
CA ARG A 245 -10.00 1.62 15.73
C ARG A 245 -10.53 2.31 16.99
N ALA A 246 -9.69 3.12 17.64
CA ALA A 246 -10.12 3.90 18.81
C ALA A 246 -11.26 4.88 18.47
N GLY A 247 -11.18 5.58 17.34
CA GLY A 247 -12.22 6.51 16.88
C GLY A 247 -13.55 5.80 16.56
N LEU A 248 -13.49 4.62 15.93
CA LEU A 248 -14.67 3.81 15.64
C LEU A 248 -15.37 3.33 16.93
N ARG A 249 -14.59 2.93 17.94
CA ARG A 249 -15.12 2.56 19.26
C ARG A 249 -15.74 3.76 19.98
N GLN A 250 -15.02 4.88 20.00
CA GLN A 250 -15.46 6.10 20.67
C GLN A 250 -16.71 6.70 20.05
N SER A 251 -16.84 6.64 18.73
CA SER A 251 -18.02 7.09 18.00
C SER A 251 -19.22 6.14 18.07
N GLY A 252 -19.07 4.97 18.70
CA GLY A 252 -20.09 3.93 18.77
C GLY A 252 -20.36 3.20 17.42
N ARG A 253 -19.57 3.48 16.38
CA ARG A 253 -19.74 2.84 15.07
C ARG A 253 -19.34 1.38 15.05
N MET A 254 -18.37 0.99 15.89
CA MET A 254 -18.01 -0.40 16.10
C MET A 254 -17.76 -0.66 17.59
N GLN A 255 -18.42 -1.67 18.14
CA GLN A 255 -18.14 -2.14 19.51
C GLN A 255 -16.86 -2.92 19.57
N ASN A 256 -16.60 -3.76 18.54
CA ASN A 256 -15.38 -4.52 18.38
C ASN A 256 -14.62 -4.11 17.10
N PRO A 257 -13.88 -2.98 17.10
CA PRO A 257 -13.11 -2.55 15.94
C PRO A 257 -11.87 -3.43 15.67
N ASP A 258 -11.52 -4.36 16.54
CA ASP A 258 -10.42 -5.29 16.33
C ASP A 258 -10.72 -6.31 15.21
N LEU A 259 -11.98 -6.45 14.79
CA LEU A 259 -12.38 -7.10 13.54
C LEU A 259 -11.69 -6.51 12.30
N LEU A 260 -11.19 -5.28 12.38
CA LEU A 260 -10.46 -4.62 11.30
C LEU A 260 -8.98 -5.00 11.25
N ILE A 261 -8.41 -5.57 12.31
CA ILE A 261 -6.97 -5.87 12.38
C ILE A 261 -6.49 -6.68 11.17
N PRO A 262 -7.17 -7.77 10.74
CA PRO A 262 -6.74 -8.52 9.57
C PRO A 262 -6.74 -7.70 8.27
N LEU A 263 -7.57 -6.67 8.19
CA LEU A 263 -7.66 -5.76 7.03
C LEU A 263 -6.67 -4.60 7.12
N GLN A 264 -6.16 -4.28 8.30
CA GLN A 264 -5.21 -3.19 8.55
C GLN A 264 -3.74 -3.64 8.49
N GLU A 265 -3.48 -4.90 8.78
CA GLU A 265 -2.15 -5.50 8.72
C GLU A 265 -1.85 -6.11 7.34
N VAL A 266 -0.57 -6.21 7.02
CA VAL A 266 -0.06 -7.16 6.04
C VAL A 266 0.50 -8.37 6.78
N ARG A 267 0.28 -9.56 6.23
CA ARG A 267 0.71 -10.82 6.84
C ARG A 267 1.44 -11.67 5.81
N ARG A 268 2.34 -12.52 6.30
CA ARG A 268 3.08 -13.44 5.44
C ARG A 268 2.14 -14.34 4.65
N ASP A 269 1.10 -14.91 5.28
CA ASP A 269 0.14 -15.80 4.63
C ASP A 269 -0.68 -15.12 3.51
N TYR A 270 -0.84 -13.79 3.54
CA TYR A 270 -1.44 -13.05 2.43
C TYR A 270 -0.49 -13.02 1.23
N LEU A 271 0.77 -12.66 1.47
CA LEU A 271 1.81 -12.69 0.43
C LEU A 271 1.99 -14.09 -0.13
N ASP A 272 2.06 -15.10 0.74
CA ASP A 272 2.18 -16.52 0.37
C ASP A 272 1.02 -16.98 -0.53
N SER A 273 -0.20 -16.45 -0.30
CA SER A 273 -1.36 -16.75 -1.16
C SER A 273 -1.15 -16.27 -2.60
N ALA A 274 -0.50 -15.11 -2.80
CA ALA A 274 -0.17 -14.62 -4.14
C ALA A 274 1.02 -15.37 -4.75
N THR A 275 2.06 -15.64 -3.97
CA THR A 275 3.27 -16.32 -4.49
C THR A 275 2.99 -17.79 -4.82
N ALA A 276 2.21 -18.49 -4.00
CA ALA A 276 1.77 -19.85 -4.31
C ALA A 276 0.89 -19.91 -5.57
N GLN A 277 -0.03 -18.92 -5.74
CA GLN A 277 -0.83 -18.81 -6.95
C GLN A 277 0.05 -18.52 -8.18
N MET A 278 1.03 -17.66 -8.02
CA MET A 278 2.01 -17.34 -9.06
C MET A 278 2.80 -18.58 -9.51
N GLU A 279 3.25 -19.40 -8.56
CA GLU A 279 3.95 -20.64 -8.86
C GLU A 279 3.03 -21.66 -9.55
N ALA A 280 1.78 -21.78 -9.11
CA ALA A 280 0.80 -22.69 -9.71
C ALA A 280 0.47 -22.30 -11.15
N ASP A 281 0.30 -21.00 -11.45
CA ASP A 281 -0.14 -20.54 -12.77
C ASP A 281 1.02 -20.40 -13.77
N TYR A 282 2.25 -20.07 -13.30
CA TYR A 282 3.38 -19.69 -14.16
C TYR A 282 4.65 -20.49 -13.90
N GLY A 283 4.66 -21.41 -12.94
CA GLY A 283 5.76 -22.32 -12.62
C GLY A 283 6.96 -21.67 -11.93
N SER A 284 7.08 -20.34 -11.98
CA SER A 284 8.18 -19.59 -11.34
C SER A 284 7.90 -18.09 -11.31
N PHE A 285 8.63 -17.36 -10.47
CA PHE A 285 8.63 -15.89 -10.49
C PHE A 285 9.01 -15.31 -11.86
N TYR A 286 10.01 -15.91 -12.54
CA TYR A 286 10.38 -15.50 -13.89
C TYR A 286 9.27 -15.75 -14.91
N GLY A 287 8.58 -16.90 -14.82
CA GLY A 287 7.40 -17.19 -15.62
C GLY A 287 6.29 -16.16 -15.41
N TYR A 288 6.06 -15.75 -14.16
CA TYR A 288 5.10 -14.68 -13.85
C TYR A 288 5.50 -13.34 -14.48
N LEU A 289 6.78 -12.93 -14.40
CA LEU A 289 7.25 -11.70 -15.04
C LEU A 289 7.01 -11.71 -16.55
N THR A 290 7.34 -12.83 -17.23
CA THR A 290 7.35 -12.90 -18.69
C THR A 290 5.99 -13.28 -19.27
N GLN A 291 5.30 -14.25 -18.70
CA GLN A 291 3.99 -14.74 -19.20
C GLN A 291 2.83 -14.05 -18.47
N GLY A 292 2.89 -13.94 -17.16
CA GLY A 292 1.83 -13.34 -16.33
C GLY A 292 1.72 -11.83 -16.55
N LEU A 293 2.84 -11.10 -16.48
CA LEU A 293 2.93 -9.65 -16.67
C LEU A 293 3.30 -9.27 -18.12
N GLY A 294 3.70 -10.23 -18.95
CA GLY A 294 4.09 -10.00 -20.34
C GLY A 294 5.26 -9.02 -20.49
N LEU A 295 6.24 -9.06 -19.56
CA LEU A 295 7.45 -8.25 -19.64
C LEU A 295 8.48 -8.97 -20.53
N ASP A 296 8.93 -8.30 -21.58
CA ASP A 296 10.00 -8.83 -22.42
C ASP A 296 11.39 -8.65 -21.76
N LEU A 297 12.38 -9.37 -22.29
CA LEU A 297 13.76 -9.31 -21.80
C LEU A 297 14.35 -7.90 -21.86
N ARG A 298 13.96 -7.12 -22.87
CA ARG A 298 14.41 -5.73 -23.02
C ARG A 298 13.88 -4.85 -21.87
N THR A 299 12.63 -5.04 -21.49
CA THR A 299 12.03 -4.30 -20.36
C THR A 299 12.68 -4.69 -19.04
N LEU A 300 12.94 -5.99 -18.82
CA LEU A 300 13.65 -6.48 -17.63
C LEU A 300 15.08 -5.94 -17.56
N ALA A 301 15.81 -5.95 -18.67
CA ALA A 301 17.15 -5.36 -18.74
C ALA A 301 17.13 -3.85 -18.44
N LYS A 302 16.20 -3.11 -19.02
CA LYS A 302 16.04 -1.67 -18.73
C LYS A 302 15.73 -1.39 -17.25
N LEU A 303 14.90 -2.24 -16.60
CA LEU A 303 14.67 -2.13 -15.15
C LEU A 303 15.98 -2.27 -14.37
N GLN A 304 16.79 -3.28 -14.69
CA GLN A 304 18.08 -3.51 -14.05
C GLN A 304 19.03 -2.33 -14.28
N ASP A 305 19.24 -1.93 -15.52
CA ASP A 305 20.17 -0.85 -15.89
C ASP A 305 19.80 0.47 -15.22
N ARG A 306 18.50 0.76 -15.12
CA ARG A 306 18.03 1.97 -14.49
C ARG A 306 18.12 1.94 -12.98
N MET A 307 17.67 0.84 -12.37
CA MET A 307 17.41 0.77 -10.95
C MET A 307 18.58 0.24 -10.12
N VAL A 308 19.54 -0.44 -10.74
CA VAL A 308 20.68 -1.05 -10.02
C VAL A 308 21.99 -0.37 -10.40
N ARG A 309 22.89 -0.21 -9.42
CA ARG A 309 24.25 0.32 -9.60
C ARG A 309 25.28 -0.61 -8.94
#